data_0dcb445e6ab0011a2695890b4dcb0c09
#
_entry.id   0dcb445e6ab0011a2695890b4dcb0c09
#
_cell.length_a   1.000
_cell.length_b   1.000
_cell.length_c   1.000
_cell.angle_alpha   90.00
_cell.angle_beta   90.00
_cell.angle_gamma   90.00
#
_symmetry.space_group_name_H-M   'P 1'
#
loop_
_entity.id
_entity.type
_entity.pdbx_description
1 polymer ?
#
loop_
_entity_poly.entity_id
_entity_poly.type
_entity_poly.pdbx_seq_one_letter_code
_entity_poly.pdbx_strand_id
1 'polypeptide(L)'
;MSNKTNLVLDLTIFTAFLVAYNPHLTGNTIPEWLGIAFGAAIVTHLLFHWKWIASVTTEYFKKFFHRSRLNYVIDLLFFIAMTGSLFSGLMISKDVLSTLGIQLGEVSRSWKSIHTLASDASLILLGIHFALHWKWVV
;
A
#
# COMPACT_ATOMS: atom_id res chain seq x y z
N MET A 1 16.40 12.85 6.12
CA MET A 1 16.98 11.82 5.25
C MET A 1 17.40 12.46 3.95
N SER A 2 18.36 11.87 3.23
CA SER A 2 18.73 12.40 1.91
C SER A 2 17.64 12.05 0.88
N ASN A 3 17.46 12.89 -0.15
CA ASN A 3 16.52 12.62 -1.24
C ASN A 3 16.78 11.25 -1.91
N LYS A 4 18.05 10.82 -1.94
CA LYS A 4 18.43 9.51 -2.47
C LYS A 4 17.86 8.33 -1.67
N THR A 5 17.83 8.44 -0.34
CA THR A 5 17.30 7.38 0.52
C THR A 5 15.78 7.24 0.35
N ASN A 6 15.06 8.36 0.25
CA ASN A 6 13.61 8.35 -0.01
C ASN A 6 13.32 7.73 -1.39
N LEU A 7 14.05 8.14 -2.42
CA LEU A 7 13.89 7.58 -3.77
C LEU A 7 14.13 6.07 -3.80
N VAL A 8 15.19 5.57 -3.15
CA VAL A 8 15.48 4.13 -3.09
C VAL A 8 14.36 3.39 -2.37
N LEU A 9 13.86 3.92 -1.25
CA LEU A 9 12.75 3.34 -0.51
C LEU A 9 11.49 3.26 -1.40
N ASP A 10 11.12 4.36 -2.04
CA ASP A 10 9.91 4.45 -2.86
C ASP A 10 9.99 3.50 -4.07
N LEU A 11 11.13 3.42 -4.75
CA LEU A 11 11.36 2.48 -5.84
C LEU A 11 11.33 1.02 -5.37
N THR A 12 11.85 0.74 -4.18
CA THR A 12 11.80 -0.60 -3.59
C THR A 12 10.36 -1.01 -3.29
N ILE A 13 9.59 -0.11 -2.67
CA ILE A 13 8.16 -0.33 -2.38
C ILE A 13 7.39 -0.55 -3.68
N PHE A 14 7.60 0.28 -4.69
CA PHE A 14 6.95 0.17 -5.99
C PHE A 14 7.25 -1.17 -6.67
N THR A 15 8.52 -1.56 -6.73
CA THR A 15 8.94 -2.83 -7.33
C THR A 15 8.36 -4.03 -6.58
N ALA A 16 8.42 -4.00 -5.24
CA ALA A 16 7.86 -5.06 -4.40
C ALA A 16 6.35 -5.23 -4.62
N PHE A 17 5.63 -4.12 -4.78
CA PHE A 17 4.20 -4.15 -5.10
C PHE A 17 3.92 -4.82 -6.45
N LEU A 18 4.65 -4.46 -7.51
CA LEU A 18 4.47 -5.05 -8.83
C LEU A 18 4.76 -6.57 -8.84
N VAL A 19 5.78 -6.99 -8.11
CA VAL A 19 6.12 -8.43 -7.96
C VAL A 19 5.02 -9.16 -7.18
N ALA A 20 4.54 -8.58 -6.08
CA ALA A 20 3.46 -9.17 -5.28
C ALA A 20 2.13 -9.24 -6.05
N TYR A 21 1.87 -8.27 -6.93
CA TYR A 21 0.66 -8.21 -7.74
C TYR A 21 0.58 -9.32 -8.80
N ASN A 22 1.71 -9.90 -9.21
CA ASN A 22 1.75 -10.94 -10.24
C ASN A 22 2.22 -12.30 -9.69
N PRO A 23 1.31 -13.11 -9.07
CA PRO A 23 1.65 -14.40 -8.49
C PRO A 23 2.08 -15.46 -9.53
N HIS A 24 1.81 -15.24 -10.81
CA HIS A 24 2.26 -16.15 -11.88
C HIS A 24 3.78 -16.21 -12.02
N LEU A 25 4.49 -15.15 -11.58
CA LEU A 25 5.96 -15.08 -11.62
C LEU A 25 6.63 -15.84 -10.47
N THR A 26 5.96 -15.94 -9.32
CA THR A 26 6.62 -16.32 -8.05
C THR A 26 5.91 -17.43 -7.27
N GLY A 27 4.77 -17.92 -7.77
CA GLY A 27 3.91 -18.83 -7.00
C GLY A 27 3.18 -18.11 -5.85
N ASN A 28 2.50 -18.83 -4.97
CA ASN A 28 1.68 -18.21 -3.91
C ASN A 28 2.47 -17.84 -2.65
N THR A 29 3.48 -18.60 -2.28
CA THR A 29 4.25 -18.42 -1.03
C THR A 29 5.03 -17.11 -1.02
N ILE A 30 5.71 -16.77 -2.13
CA ILE A 30 6.52 -15.54 -2.22
C ILE A 30 5.66 -14.28 -2.09
N PRO A 31 4.51 -14.12 -2.78
CA PRO A 31 3.63 -12.98 -2.60
C PRO A 31 3.10 -12.81 -1.17
N GLU A 32 2.83 -13.91 -0.45
CA GLU A 32 2.38 -13.85 0.93
C GLU A 32 3.44 -13.21 1.85
N TRP A 33 4.68 -13.68 1.81
CA TRP A 33 5.79 -13.11 2.59
C TRP A 33 6.19 -11.72 2.11
N LEU A 34 6.16 -11.50 0.80
CA LEU A 34 6.42 -10.18 0.23
C LEU A 34 5.35 -9.17 0.66
N GLY A 35 4.09 -9.60 0.82
CA GLY A 35 3.01 -8.77 1.38
C GLY A 35 3.31 -8.28 2.80
N ILE A 36 3.87 -9.13 3.67
CA ILE A 36 4.28 -8.74 5.03
C ILE A 36 5.45 -7.73 4.97
N ALA A 37 6.48 -8.03 4.18
CA ALA A 37 7.61 -7.11 3.99
C ALA A 37 7.16 -5.76 3.41
N PHE A 38 6.23 -5.79 2.47
CA PHE A 38 5.62 -4.61 1.87
C PHE A 38 4.82 -3.80 2.88
N GLY A 39 4.04 -4.45 3.76
CA GLY A 39 3.34 -3.78 4.86
C GLY A 39 4.31 -3.04 5.79
N ALA A 40 5.42 -3.69 6.18
CA ALA A 40 6.46 -3.06 6.97
C ALA A 40 7.11 -1.85 6.25
N ALA A 41 7.36 -1.98 4.95
CA ALA A 41 7.91 -0.89 4.14
C ALA A 41 6.94 0.30 4.03
N ILE A 42 5.62 0.06 3.88
CA ILE A 42 4.60 1.12 3.90
C ILE A 42 4.58 1.83 5.24
N VAL A 43 4.58 1.11 6.36
CA VAL A 43 4.63 1.74 7.70
C VAL A 43 5.87 2.62 7.81
N THR A 44 7.02 2.15 7.37
CA THR A 44 8.27 2.92 7.35
C THR A 44 8.16 4.17 6.50
N HIS A 45 7.58 4.05 5.29
CA HIS A 45 7.32 5.18 4.39
C HIS A 45 6.43 6.24 5.07
N LEU A 46 5.32 5.83 5.69
CA LEU A 46 4.41 6.73 6.40
C LEU A 46 5.10 7.45 7.57
N LEU A 47 5.93 6.74 8.33
CA LEU A 47 6.68 7.32 9.46
C LEU A 47 7.69 8.37 8.97
N PHE A 48 8.37 8.13 7.86
CA PHE A 48 9.30 9.10 7.29
C PHE A 48 8.61 10.35 6.74
N HIS A 49 7.39 10.21 6.24
CA HIS A 49 6.60 11.32 5.71
C HIS A 49 5.57 11.87 6.70
N TRP A 50 5.62 11.44 7.99
CA TRP A 50 4.61 11.79 9.01
C TRP A 50 4.37 13.30 9.16
N LYS A 51 5.43 14.10 9.16
CA LYS A 51 5.30 15.56 9.26
C LYS A 51 4.50 16.16 8.10
N TRP A 52 4.71 15.65 6.90
CA TRP A 52 3.97 16.07 5.72
C TRP A 52 2.49 15.61 5.81
N ILE A 53 2.25 14.36 6.18
CA ILE A 53 0.89 13.81 6.38
C ILE A 53 0.12 14.67 7.40
N ALA A 54 0.70 14.94 8.55
CA ALA A 54 0.08 15.74 9.61
C ALA A 54 -0.22 17.18 9.11
N SER A 55 0.71 17.82 8.38
CA SER A 55 0.52 19.14 7.80
C SER A 55 -0.64 19.17 6.80
N VAL A 56 -0.67 18.26 5.84
CA VAL A 56 -1.71 18.23 4.80
C VAL A 56 -3.08 17.91 5.40
N THR A 57 -3.14 17.00 6.39
CA THR A 57 -4.37 16.67 7.10
C THR A 57 -4.94 17.87 7.85
N THR A 58 -4.10 18.62 8.57
CA THR A 58 -4.55 19.82 9.29
C THR A 58 -4.97 20.95 8.36
N GLU A 59 -4.30 21.10 7.22
CA GLU A 59 -4.64 22.12 6.22
C GLU A 59 -5.92 21.77 5.44
N TYR A 60 -6.23 20.49 5.25
CA TYR A 60 -7.45 20.03 4.61
C TYR A 60 -8.70 20.61 5.28
N PHE A 61 -8.72 20.67 6.61
CA PHE A 61 -9.84 21.21 7.38
C PHE A 61 -9.89 22.76 7.43
N LYS A 62 -8.78 23.43 7.08
CA LYS A 62 -8.68 24.90 7.18
C LYS A 62 -9.01 25.66 5.89
N LYS A 63 -8.83 25.08 4.70
CA LYS A 63 -8.99 25.77 3.40
C LYS A 63 -10.01 25.08 2.51
N PHE A 64 -11.10 25.79 2.13
CA PHE A 64 -12.28 25.21 1.47
C PHE A 64 -12.10 24.81 0.00
N PHE A 65 -11.17 25.38 -0.78
CA PHE A 65 -10.93 25.04 -2.19
C PHE A 65 -9.45 25.14 -2.56
N HIS A 66 -8.75 24.02 -2.72
CA HIS A 66 -7.38 24.00 -3.26
C HIS A 66 -7.03 22.67 -3.91
N ARG A 67 -6.14 22.70 -4.91
CA ARG A 67 -5.56 21.52 -5.60
C ARG A 67 -5.00 20.46 -4.61
N SER A 68 -4.53 20.90 -3.45
CA SER A 68 -4.05 20.04 -2.37
C SER A 68 -5.11 19.08 -1.81
N ARG A 69 -6.41 19.42 -1.95
CA ARG A 69 -7.50 18.54 -1.48
C ARG A 69 -7.68 17.32 -2.34
N LEU A 70 -7.59 17.47 -3.67
CA LEU A 70 -7.69 16.33 -4.58
C LEU A 70 -6.56 15.34 -4.30
N ASN A 71 -5.33 15.85 -4.15
CA ASN A 71 -4.18 15.00 -3.80
C ASN A 71 -4.42 14.26 -2.48
N TYR A 72 -4.88 14.98 -1.43
CA TYR A 72 -5.17 14.37 -0.14
C TYR A 72 -6.24 13.28 -0.23
N VAL A 73 -7.33 13.51 -0.96
CA VAL A 73 -8.38 12.50 -1.13
C VAL A 73 -7.85 11.28 -1.87
N ILE A 74 -7.05 11.47 -2.92
CA ILE A 74 -6.44 10.36 -3.67
C ILE A 74 -5.47 9.57 -2.79
N ASP A 75 -4.62 10.26 -2.03
CA ASP A 75 -3.67 9.64 -1.11
C ASP A 75 -4.39 8.86 0.01
N LEU A 76 -5.49 9.41 0.53
CA LEU A 76 -6.33 8.74 1.53
C LEU A 76 -7.02 7.50 0.96
N LEU A 77 -7.60 7.60 -0.25
CA LEU A 77 -8.21 6.45 -0.93
C LEU A 77 -7.16 5.37 -1.22
N PHE A 78 -5.97 5.76 -1.65
CA PHE A 78 -4.86 4.85 -1.86
C PHE A 78 -4.45 4.15 -0.58
N PHE A 79 -4.32 4.89 0.53
CA PHE A 79 -4.03 4.32 1.85
C PHE A 79 -5.10 3.31 2.30
N ILE A 80 -6.39 3.62 2.10
CA ILE A 80 -7.49 2.71 2.43
C ILE A 80 -7.43 1.44 1.57
N ALA A 81 -7.24 1.58 0.26
CA ALA A 81 -7.15 0.45 -0.67
C ALA A 81 -5.95 -0.45 -0.32
N MET A 82 -4.78 0.13 -0.06
CA MET A 82 -3.58 -0.59 0.36
C MET A 82 -3.78 -1.34 1.68
N THR A 83 -4.36 -0.67 2.68
CA THR A 83 -4.65 -1.30 3.98
C THR A 83 -5.64 -2.46 3.80
N GLY A 84 -6.68 -2.26 2.99
CA GLY A 84 -7.64 -3.32 2.64
C GLY A 84 -7.00 -4.50 1.93
N SER A 85 -6.10 -4.24 0.98
CA SER A 85 -5.35 -5.28 0.26
C SER A 85 -4.43 -6.06 1.21
N LEU A 86 -3.64 -5.38 2.05
CA LEU A 86 -2.74 -6.03 3.01
C LEU A 86 -3.51 -6.87 4.03
N PHE A 87 -4.57 -6.31 4.61
CA PHE A 87 -5.38 -7.01 5.61
C PHE A 87 -6.08 -8.23 5.01
N SER A 88 -6.75 -8.07 3.87
CA SER A 88 -7.42 -9.18 3.20
C SER A 88 -6.42 -10.22 2.68
N GLY A 89 -5.24 -9.80 2.22
CA GLY A 89 -4.14 -10.67 1.85
C GLY A 89 -3.69 -11.55 3.02
N LEU A 90 -3.53 -10.96 4.21
CA LEU A 90 -3.22 -11.71 5.42
C LEU A 90 -4.33 -12.73 5.76
N MET A 91 -5.60 -12.33 5.65
CA MET A 91 -6.74 -13.21 5.94
C MET A 91 -6.87 -14.41 4.98
N ILE A 92 -6.37 -14.28 3.74
CA ILE A 92 -6.36 -15.38 2.76
C ILE A 92 -5.04 -16.15 2.72
N SER A 93 -4.02 -15.66 3.43
CA SER A 93 -2.69 -16.27 3.48
C SER A 93 -2.77 -17.65 4.15
N LYS A 94 -2.10 -18.63 3.55
CA LYS A 94 -1.99 -19.96 4.10
C LYS A 94 -0.63 -20.19 4.76
N ASP A 95 0.44 -19.72 4.12
CA ASP A 95 1.80 -19.99 4.55
C ASP A 95 2.19 -19.09 5.73
N VAL A 96 1.86 -17.80 5.68
CA VAL A 96 2.17 -16.86 6.77
C VAL A 96 1.38 -17.22 8.03
N LEU A 97 0.07 -17.42 7.93
CA LEU A 97 -0.76 -17.74 9.09
C LEU A 97 -0.38 -19.08 9.72
N SER A 98 -0.11 -20.10 8.90
CA SER A 98 0.33 -21.42 9.43
C SER A 98 1.67 -21.32 10.16
N THR A 99 2.60 -20.51 9.65
CA THR A 99 3.91 -20.27 10.28
C THR A 99 3.76 -19.55 11.63
N LEU A 100 2.76 -18.67 11.74
CA LEU A 100 2.42 -17.97 13.00
C LEU A 100 1.59 -18.85 13.96
N GLY A 101 1.28 -20.10 13.59
CA GLY A 101 0.45 -20.99 14.39
C GLY A 101 -1.04 -20.64 14.39
N ILE A 102 -1.48 -19.77 13.49
CA ILE A 102 -2.88 -19.34 13.37
C ILE A 102 -3.55 -20.18 12.29
N GLN A 103 -4.56 -20.97 12.70
CA GLN A 103 -5.38 -21.72 11.78
C GLN A 103 -6.73 -21.03 11.63
N LEU A 104 -6.89 -20.27 10.56
CA LEU A 104 -8.20 -19.79 10.11
C LEU A 104 -8.84 -20.94 9.32
N GLY A 105 -10.08 -21.29 9.63
CA GLY A 105 -10.86 -22.29 8.90
C GLY A 105 -10.96 -21.98 7.40
N GLU A 106 -11.95 -22.51 6.70
CA GLU A 106 -12.10 -22.23 5.26
C GLU A 106 -12.18 -20.74 4.96
N VAL A 107 -11.26 -20.28 4.09
CA VAL A 107 -11.18 -18.89 3.69
C VAL A 107 -12.43 -18.50 2.88
N SER A 108 -13.22 -17.59 3.41
CA SER A 108 -14.43 -17.10 2.76
C SER A 108 -14.12 -16.50 1.37
N ARG A 109 -14.99 -16.80 0.40
CA ARG A 109 -14.94 -16.21 -0.94
C ARG A 109 -14.92 -14.67 -0.89
N SER A 110 -15.59 -14.10 0.11
CA SER A 110 -15.64 -12.64 0.32
C SER A 110 -14.26 -12.03 0.54
N TRP A 111 -13.39 -12.68 1.33
CA TRP A 111 -12.03 -12.18 1.55
C TRP A 111 -11.19 -12.16 0.27
N LYS A 112 -11.34 -13.19 -0.58
CA LYS A 112 -10.66 -13.22 -1.89
C LYS A 112 -11.15 -12.09 -2.79
N SER A 113 -12.47 -11.85 -2.85
CA SER A 113 -13.03 -10.76 -3.64
C SER A 113 -12.60 -9.38 -3.15
N ILE A 114 -12.56 -9.17 -1.83
CA ILE A 114 -12.07 -7.92 -1.22
C ILE A 114 -10.59 -7.72 -1.58
N HIS A 115 -9.77 -8.77 -1.45
CA HIS A 115 -8.35 -8.68 -1.78
C HIS A 115 -8.12 -8.30 -3.26
N THR A 116 -8.82 -8.96 -4.18
CA THR A 116 -8.71 -8.66 -5.61
C THR A 116 -9.14 -7.21 -5.88
N LEU A 117 -10.32 -6.81 -5.40
CA LEU A 117 -10.82 -5.44 -5.62
C LEU A 117 -9.89 -4.38 -5.02
N ALA A 118 -9.41 -4.59 -3.79
CA ALA A 118 -8.52 -3.66 -3.12
C ALA A 118 -7.14 -3.58 -3.81
N SER A 119 -6.63 -4.70 -4.31
CA SER A 119 -5.36 -4.75 -5.06
C SER A 119 -5.47 -4.04 -6.40
N ASP A 120 -6.56 -4.27 -7.16
CA ASP A 120 -6.80 -3.60 -8.43
C ASP A 120 -6.98 -2.08 -8.24
N ALA A 121 -7.76 -1.68 -7.23
CA ALA A 121 -7.90 -0.27 -6.86
C ALA A 121 -6.55 0.35 -6.46
N SER A 122 -5.74 -0.39 -5.69
CA SER A 122 -4.40 0.05 -5.28
C SER A 122 -3.48 0.26 -6.47
N LEU A 123 -3.52 -0.60 -7.49
CA LEU A 123 -2.70 -0.44 -8.70
C LEU A 123 -3.05 0.84 -9.46
N ILE A 124 -4.34 1.13 -9.64
CA ILE A 124 -4.80 2.34 -10.31
C ILE A 124 -4.40 3.58 -9.51
N LEU A 125 -4.67 3.57 -8.19
CA LEU A 125 -4.38 4.69 -7.30
C LEU A 125 -2.86 4.91 -7.13
N LEU A 126 -2.05 3.86 -7.18
CA LEU A 126 -0.59 3.96 -7.19
C LEU A 126 -0.10 4.73 -8.41
N GLY A 127 -0.62 4.43 -9.60
CA GLY A 127 -0.28 5.16 -10.82
C GLY A 127 -0.63 6.65 -10.72
N ILE A 128 -1.81 6.97 -10.18
CA ILE A 128 -2.26 8.36 -9.96
C ILE A 128 -1.38 9.04 -8.90
N HIS A 129 -1.14 8.39 -7.76
CA HIS A 129 -0.28 8.88 -6.68
C HIS A 129 1.13 9.21 -7.20
N PHE A 130 1.73 8.30 -7.96
CA PHE A 130 3.04 8.51 -8.56
C PHE A 130 3.05 9.71 -9.52
N ALA A 131 2.02 9.86 -10.37
CA ALA A 131 1.89 11.00 -11.28
C ALA A 131 1.74 12.35 -10.54
N LEU A 132 0.98 12.38 -9.45
CA LEU A 132 0.76 13.58 -8.64
C LEU A 132 2.02 14.01 -7.89
N HIS A 133 2.81 13.07 -7.44
CA HIS A 133 4.03 13.28 -6.65
C HIS A 133 5.33 13.23 -7.47
N TRP A 134 5.23 13.19 -8.81
CA TRP A 134 6.38 13.07 -9.72
C TRP A 134 7.51 14.06 -9.43
N LYS A 135 7.17 15.31 -9.13
CA LYS A 135 8.16 16.36 -8.82
C LYS A 135 8.98 16.11 -7.54
N TRP A 136 8.54 15.19 -6.69
CA TRP A 136 9.26 14.81 -5.47
C TRP A 136 10.15 13.58 -5.68
N VAL A 137 9.89 12.84 -6.75
CA VAL A 137 10.62 11.63 -7.13
C VAL A 137 11.84 11.98 -8.00
N VAL A 138 11.75 13.00 -8.83
CA VAL A 138 12.78 13.51 -9.74
C VAL A 138 13.32 14.84 -9.25
#